data_61cfd10a86850397bd89e738a7b49bad
#
_entry.id   61cfd10a86850397bd89e738a7b49bad
#
_cell.length_a   1.000
_cell.length_b   1.000
_cell.length_c   1.000
_cell.angle_alpha   90.00
_cell.angle_beta   90.00
_cell.angle_gamma   90.00
#
_symmetry.space_group_name_H-M   'P 1'
#
loop_
_entity.id
_entity.type
_entity.pdbx_description
1 polymer ?
#
loop_
_entity_poly.entity_id
_entity_poly.type
_entity_poly.pdbx_seq_one_letter_code
_entity_poly.pdbx_strand_id
1 'polypeptide(L)'
;MKAKCHNIEKKDAVFSKEHLCGGKIIESFIPTCEEDGFTILQRKRGIRLIFAGLEPKLDWFPVPCLWVFATDEKGGSFAHGEGRLENSPIYYVSEENTCWYLAKNFREFVRLVIFAPEWMEKATGKKADFSEETKEERAKMGMVFGLEPPKTDLLAVVKEAEEIRIFASQTEVEAEYELL
;
A
#
# COMPACT_ATOMS: atom_id res chain seq x y z
N MET A 1 4.06 22.99 20.73
CA MET A 1 3.45 22.99 19.38
C MET A 1 2.66 21.71 19.24
N LYS A 2 1.34 21.77 19.13
CA LYS A 2 0.54 20.57 18.86
C LYS A 2 0.71 20.26 17.37
N ALA A 3 1.45 19.21 17.04
CA ALA A 3 1.45 18.66 15.71
C ALA A 3 0.00 18.24 15.38
N LYS A 4 -0.63 18.91 14.43
CA LYS A 4 -1.90 18.46 13.88
C LYS A 4 -1.60 17.24 13.04
N CYS A 5 -1.85 16.06 13.59
CA CYS A 5 -1.88 14.84 12.81
C CYS A 5 -3.00 14.96 11.78
N HIS A 6 -2.64 15.28 10.59
CA HIS A 6 -3.56 15.16 9.48
C HIS A 6 -3.51 13.72 9.01
N ASN A 7 -4.68 13.09 8.88
CA ASN A 7 -4.79 11.90 8.08
C ASN A 7 -4.11 12.20 6.74
N ILE A 8 -3.48 11.21 6.13
CA ILE A 8 -3.03 11.32 4.74
C ILE A 8 -4.32 11.39 3.89
N GLU A 9 -4.91 12.55 3.89
CA GLU A 9 -6.05 12.92 3.07
C GLU A 9 -5.53 13.75 1.90
N LYS A 10 -6.28 13.77 0.80
CA LYS A 10 -5.97 14.54 -0.41
C LYS A 10 -5.56 16.01 -0.21
N LYS A 11 -5.85 16.60 0.94
CA LYS A 11 -5.45 17.99 1.28
C LYS A 11 -3.98 18.15 1.65
N ASP A 12 -3.30 17.06 2.02
CA ASP A 12 -1.91 17.07 2.47
C ASP A 12 -0.94 16.64 1.35
N ALA A 13 -1.48 16.07 0.26
CA ALA A 13 -0.74 15.78 -0.96
C ALA A 13 -1.63 16.03 -2.19
N VAL A 14 -1.05 16.60 -3.23
CA VAL A 14 -1.72 16.77 -4.52
C VAL A 14 -1.29 15.64 -5.43
N PHE A 15 -2.25 14.89 -5.98
CA PHE A 15 -1.97 13.92 -7.03
C PHE A 15 -1.50 14.68 -8.26
N SER A 16 -0.26 14.44 -8.66
CA SER A 16 0.33 15.19 -9.76
C SER A 16 0.20 14.50 -11.09
N LYS A 17 0.08 13.17 -11.10
CA LYS A 17 0.16 12.43 -12.33
C LYS A 17 -0.37 11.01 -12.21
N GLU A 18 -1.29 10.66 -13.09
CA GLU A 18 -1.66 9.28 -13.37
C GLU A 18 -0.94 8.84 -14.64
N HIS A 19 -0.18 7.75 -14.54
CA HIS A 19 0.46 7.12 -15.68
C HIS A 19 -0.19 5.77 -15.97
N LEU A 20 -0.75 5.64 -17.14
CA LEU A 20 -1.15 4.33 -17.64
C LEU A 20 0.08 3.67 -18.28
N CYS A 21 0.55 2.59 -17.71
CA CYS A 21 1.61 1.76 -18.25
C CYS A 21 1.16 0.31 -18.25
N GLY A 22 0.77 -0.20 -19.40
CA GLY A 22 0.37 -1.60 -19.57
C GLY A 22 -0.73 -2.05 -18.60
N GLY A 23 -1.81 -1.28 -18.48
CA GLY A 23 -2.90 -1.61 -17.55
C GLY A 23 -2.65 -1.28 -16.08
N LYS A 24 -1.50 -0.68 -15.75
CA LYS A 24 -1.18 -0.14 -14.42
C LYS A 24 -1.31 1.37 -14.43
N ILE A 25 -1.81 1.91 -13.33
CA ILE A 25 -1.78 3.34 -13.07
C ILE A 25 -0.91 3.59 -11.86
N ILE A 26 0.03 4.51 -11.97
CA ILE A 26 0.85 4.97 -10.85
C ILE A 26 0.24 6.28 -10.36
N GLU A 27 -0.16 6.32 -9.11
CA GLU A 27 -0.50 7.55 -8.40
C GLU A 27 0.73 8.09 -7.70
N SER A 28 1.13 9.29 -8.07
CA SER A 28 2.23 9.99 -7.41
C SER A 28 1.73 11.21 -6.63
N PHE A 29 2.41 11.49 -5.52
CA PHE A 29 2.06 12.53 -4.58
C PHE A 29 2.99 13.73 -4.74
N ILE A 30 2.45 14.94 -4.56
CA ILE A 30 3.25 16.13 -4.29
C ILE A 30 3.05 16.46 -2.82
N PRO A 31 4.07 16.31 -1.97
CA PRO A 31 3.95 16.66 -0.56
C PRO A 31 3.76 18.19 -0.45
N THR A 32 2.79 18.59 0.33
CA THR A 32 2.53 20.02 0.63
C THR A 32 3.21 20.48 1.89
N CYS A 33 3.66 19.54 2.74
CA CYS A 33 4.44 19.78 3.97
C CYS A 33 5.24 18.52 4.33
N GLU A 34 6.23 18.65 5.20
CA GLU A 34 6.88 17.50 5.83
C GLU A 34 5.93 16.90 6.87
N GLU A 35 5.48 15.67 6.64
CA GLU A 35 4.52 15.00 7.50
C GLU A 35 5.18 13.88 8.30
N ASP A 36 4.93 13.85 9.60
CA ASP A 36 5.40 12.78 10.49
C ASP A 36 4.86 11.41 10.07
N GLY A 37 3.65 11.36 9.49
CA GLY A 37 3.03 10.16 8.99
C GLY A 37 3.80 9.51 7.83
N PHE A 38 4.28 10.29 6.87
CA PHE A 38 5.11 9.76 5.77
C PHE A 38 6.42 9.20 6.29
N THR A 39 7.04 9.88 7.24
CA THR A 39 8.26 9.42 7.89
C THR A 39 8.06 8.09 8.61
N ILE A 40 6.94 7.91 9.31
CA ILE A 40 6.59 6.66 9.98
C ILE A 40 6.41 5.53 8.96
N LEU A 41 5.61 5.75 7.91
CA LEU A 41 5.39 4.73 6.88
C LEU A 41 6.72 4.33 6.22
N GLN A 42 7.55 5.29 5.85
CA GLN A 42 8.81 5.02 5.18
C GLN A 42 9.85 4.39 6.11
N ARG A 43 10.17 5.02 7.25
CA ARG A 43 11.29 4.61 8.11
C ARG A 43 10.95 3.47 9.05
N LYS A 44 9.69 3.39 9.49
CA LYS A 44 9.25 2.39 10.47
C LYS A 44 8.52 1.21 9.85
N ARG A 45 8.02 1.37 8.62
CA ARG A 45 7.25 0.30 7.94
C ARG A 45 7.81 -0.09 6.58
N GLY A 46 8.86 0.59 6.12
CA GLY A 46 9.48 0.33 4.82
C GLY A 46 8.57 0.66 3.62
N ILE A 47 7.48 1.41 3.85
CA ILE A 47 6.50 1.76 2.82
C ILE A 47 6.87 3.11 2.24
N ARG A 48 7.32 3.12 0.99
CA ARG A 48 7.74 4.32 0.28
C ARG A 48 6.62 4.79 -0.64
N LEU A 49 5.98 5.91 -0.27
CA LEU A 49 5.02 6.55 -1.15
C LEU A 49 5.71 7.02 -2.44
N ILE A 50 5.00 6.93 -3.55
CA ILE A 50 5.51 7.37 -4.85
C ILE A 50 5.28 8.87 -4.95
N PHE A 51 6.35 9.64 -5.08
CA PHE A 51 6.30 11.08 -5.32
C PHE A 51 6.53 11.39 -6.79
N ALA A 52 5.92 12.49 -7.26
CA ALA A 52 6.03 12.94 -8.64
C ALA A 52 7.49 13.10 -9.10
N GLY A 53 7.83 12.47 -10.21
CA GLY A 53 9.18 12.44 -10.76
C GLY A 53 10.08 11.35 -10.17
N LEU A 54 9.55 10.53 -9.25
CA LEU A 54 10.24 9.39 -8.64
C LEU A 54 9.47 8.08 -8.87
N GLU A 55 8.66 8.03 -9.92
CA GLU A 55 7.83 6.87 -10.24
C GLU A 55 8.70 5.65 -10.57
N PRO A 56 8.46 4.50 -9.90
CA PRO A 56 9.21 3.28 -10.15
C PRO A 56 8.86 2.68 -11.51
N LYS A 57 9.79 1.98 -12.10
CA LYS A 57 9.49 1.08 -13.21
C LYS A 57 8.89 -0.21 -12.64
N LEU A 58 7.65 -0.49 -13.02
CA LEU A 58 6.96 -1.73 -12.65
C LEU A 58 6.94 -2.67 -13.85
N ASP A 59 7.23 -3.93 -13.62
CA ASP A 59 7.37 -5.00 -14.62
C ASP A 59 6.29 -6.08 -14.56
N TRP A 60 5.18 -5.79 -13.89
CA TRP A 60 4.02 -6.66 -13.78
C TRP A 60 2.73 -5.92 -14.23
N PHE A 61 1.71 -6.68 -14.61
CA PHE A 61 0.48 -6.18 -15.22
C PHE A 61 -0.74 -6.77 -14.50
N PRO A 62 -1.53 -5.97 -13.77
CA PRO A 62 -2.69 -6.45 -13.02
C PRO A 62 -3.96 -6.45 -13.86
N VAL A 63 -4.79 -7.46 -13.66
CA VAL A 63 -6.15 -7.52 -14.20
C VAL A 63 -7.09 -7.97 -13.08
N PRO A 64 -8.08 -7.15 -12.69
CA PRO A 64 -8.36 -5.78 -13.17
C PRO A 64 -7.26 -4.78 -12.83
N CYS A 65 -7.38 -3.59 -13.40
CA CYS A 65 -6.39 -2.51 -13.23
C CYS A 65 -6.24 -2.08 -11.76
N LEU A 66 -5.01 -1.84 -11.33
CA LEU A 66 -4.68 -1.35 -10.01
C LEU A 66 -3.92 -0.02 -10.10
N TRP A 67 -4.17 0.87 -9.12
CA TRP A 67 -3.47 2.15 -8.95
C TRP A 67 -2.38 1.98 -7.91
N VAL A 68 -1.12 1.96 -8.34
CA VAL A 68 0.05 1.80 -7.46
C VAL A 68 0.40 3.14 -6.84
N PHE A 69 0.45 3.21 -5.50
CA PHE A 69 0.71 4.44 -4.75
C PHE A 69 1.97 4.39 -3.87
N ALA A 70 2.48 3.20 -3.61
CA ALA A 70 3.68 3.00 -2.79
C ALA A 70 4.42 1.72 -3.19
N THR A 71 5.68 1.64 -2.78
CA THR A 71 6.52 0.43 -2.90
C THR A 71 7.17 0.11 -1.56
N ASP A 72 7.68 -1.10 -1.42
CA ASP A 72 8.57 -1.45 -0.32
C ASP A 72 10.04 -1.55 -0.76
N GLU A 73 10.91 -1.89 0.18
CA GLU A 73 12.34 -2.05 -0.08
C GLU A 73 12.69 -3.38 -0.75
N LYS A 74 11.74 -4.31 -0.81
CA LYS A 74 11.92 -5.68 -1.33
C LYS A 74 11.36 -5.86 -2.75
N GLY A 75 10.95 -4.77 -3.40
CA GLY A 75 10.39 -4.80 -4.76
C GLY A 75 8.87 -5.01 -4.81
N GLY A 76 8.20 -5.13 -3.66
CA GLY A 76 6.76 -5.20 -3.59
C GLY A 76 6.09 -3.84 -3.82
N SER A 77 4.83 -3.86 -4.19
CA SER A 77 4.05 -2.67 -4.51
C SER A 77 2.72 -2.65 -3.78
N PHE A 78 2.34 -1.46 -3.28
CA PHE A 78 1.03 -1.22 -2.69
C PHE A 78 0.15 -0.50 -3.71
N ALA A 79 -1.04 -1.04 -3.89
CA ALA A 79 -1.98 -0.52 -4.87
C ALA A 79 -3.41 -0.51 -4.31
N HIS A 80 -4.28 0.26 -4.95
CA HIS A 80 -5.70 0.22 -4.65
C HIS A 80 -6.51 -0.13 -5.91
N GLY A 81 -7.72 -0.64 -5.70
CA GLY A 81 -8.68 -0.91 -6.76
C GLY A 81 -9.29 0.38 -7.33
N GLU A 82 -10.30 0.22 -8.18
CA GLU A 82 -11.00 1.34 -8.80
C GLU A 82 -11.55 2.33 -7.76
N GLY A 83 -11.47 3.62 -8.08
CA GLY A 83 -11.98 4.72 -7.27
C GLY A 83 -10.88 5.53 -6.62
N ARG A 84 -11.19 6.13 -5.46
CA ARG A 84 -10.25 6.97 -4.70
C ARG A 84 -9.52 6.15 -3.65
N LEU A 85 -8.24 6.40 -3.45
CA LEU A 85 -7.39 5.73 -2.47
C LEU A 85 -8.06 5.61 -1.08
N GLU A 86 -8.72 6.68 -0.62
CA GLU A 86 -9.32 6.71 0.71
C GLU A 86 -10.42 5.67 0.90
N ASN A 87 -11.12 5.27 -0.18
CA ASN A 87 -12.32 4.45 -0.12
C ASN A 87 -12.19 3.09 -0.84
N SER A 88 -11.08 2.88 -1.54
CA SER A 88 -10.87 1.68 -2.34
C SER A 88 -10.12 0.61 -1.56
N PRO A 89 -10.36 -0.68 -1.87
CA PRO A 89 -9.61 -1.77 -1.29
C PRO A 89 -8.12 -1.66 -1.62
N ILE A 90 -7.28 -2.00 -0.63
CA ILE A 90 -5.83 -1.92 -0.73
C ILE A 90 -5.27 -3.33 -0.88
N TYR A 91 -4.34 -3.43 -1.82
CA TYR A 91 -3.64 -4.66 -2.20
C TYR A 91 -2.13 -4.48 -2.06
N TYR A 92 -1.46 -5.59 -1.90
CA TYR A 92 -0.01 -5.69 -1.98
C TYR A 92 0.35 -6.71 -3.06
N VAL A 93 1.16 -6.31 -4.01
CA VAL A 93 1.74 -7.19 -5.02
C VAL A 93 3.17 -7.48 -4.63
N SER A 94 3.46 -8.74 -4.32
CA SER A 94 4.79 -9.18 -3.92
C SER A 94 5.76 -9.21 -5.11
N GLU A 95 7.06 -9.30 -4.82
CA GLU A 95 8.13 -9.54 -5.82
C GLU A 95 7.87 -10.81 -6.67
N GLU A 96 7.15 -11.77 -6.11
CA GLU A 96 6.79 -13.04 -6.77
C GLU A 96 5.49 -12.94 -7.59
N ASN A 97 4.98 -11.73 -7.83
CA ASN A 97 3.73 -11.44 -8.55
C ASN A 97 2.46 -12.06 -7.91
N THR A 98 2.49 -12.31 -6.61
CA THR A 98 1.29 -12.70 -5.86
C THR A 98 0.60 -11.47 -5.31
N CYS A 99 -0.71 -11.36 -5.53
CA CYS A 99 -1.52 -10.26 -5.04
C CYS A 99 -2.22 -10.62 -3.72
N TRP A 100 -2.11 -9.73 -2.73
CA TRP A 100 -2.70 -9.90 -1.41
C TRP A 100 -3.67 -8.77 -1.11
N TYR A 101 -4.88 -9.11 -0.70
CA TYR A 101 -5.82 -8.15 -0.13
C TYR A 101 -5.38 -7.81 1.29
N LEU A 102 -5.21 -6.52 1.58
CA LEU A 102 -4.74 -6.04 2.88
C LEU A 102 -5.85 -5.36 3.69
N ALA A 103 -6.64 -4.49 3.06
CA ALA A 103 -7.63 -3.69 3.78
C ALA A 103 -8.71 -3.15 2.83
N LYS A 104 -9.86 -2.81 3.41
CA LYS A 104 -10.99 -2.26 2.65
C LYS A 104 -10.83 -0.81 2.19
N ASN A 105 -9.90 -0.07 2.79
CA ASN A 105 -9.58 1.31 2.45
C ASN A 105 -8.23 1.72 3.05
N PHE A 106 -7.74 2.91 2.68
CA PHE A 106 -6.45 3.42 3.11
C PHE A 106 -6.32 3.58 4.64
N ARG A 107 -7.37 4.01 5.33
CA ARG A 107 -7.34 4.16 6.79
C ARG A 107 -7.13 2.81 7.49
N GLU A 108 -7.82 1.77 7.05
CA GLU A 108 -7.65 0.41 7.60
C GLU A 108 -6.32 -0.21 7.20
N PHE A 109 -5.79 0.13 6.03
CA PHE A 109 -4.43 -0.24 5.62
C PHE A 109 -3.38 0.38 6.58
N VAL A 110 -3.46 1.68 6.86
CA VAL A 110 -2.55 2.33 7.80
C VAL A 110 -2.68 1.69 9.19
N ARG A 111 -3.90 1.37 9.62
CA ARG A 111 -4.13 0.64 10.89
C ARG A 111 -3.45 -0.73 10.89
N LEU A 112 -3.59 -1.50 9.82
CA LEU A 112 -2.95 -2.82 9.67
C LEU A 112 -1.42 -2.70 9.79
N VAL A 113 -0.80 -1.83 8.99
CA VAL A 113 0.67 -1.75 8.95
C VAL A 113 1.28 -1.22 10.25
N ILE A 114 0.54 -0.43 11.02
CA ILE A 114 1.00 0.08 12.31
C ILE A 114 0.82 -0.95 13.43
N PHE A 115 -0.37 -1.53 13.56
CA PHE A 115 -0.71 -2.34 14.72
C PHE A 115 -0.47 -3.85 14.54
N ALA A 116 -0.39 -4.31 13.29
CA ALA A 116 -0.13 -5.72 12.96
C ALA A 116 0.90 -5.84 11.82
N PRO A 117 2.15 -5.35 12.02
CA PRO A 117 3.19 -5.39 10.98
C PRO A 117 3.56 -6.82 10.54
N GLU A 118 3.17 -7.81 11.31
CA GLU A 118 3.27 -9.24 10.99
C GLU A 118 2.45 -9.66 9.74
N TRP A 119 1.63 -8.77 9.20
CA TRP A 119 0.90 -9.00 7.95
C TRP A 119 1.84 -9.38 6.80
N MET A 120 3.05 -8.80 6.79
CA MET A 120 4.05 -9.08 5.76
C MET A 120 4.55 -10.53 5.84
N GLU A 121 4.75 -11.06 7.04
CA GLU A 121 5.12 -12.47 7.24
C GLU A 121 4.01 -13.40 6.74
N LYS A 122 2.75 -13.05 7.01
CA LYS A 122 1.58 -13.78 6.51
C LYS A 122 1.51 -13.78 4.99
N ALA A 123 1.76 -12.64 4.35
CA ALA A 123 1.67 -12.48 2.89
C ALA A 123 2.88 -13.06 2.14
N THR A 124 4.08 -12.94 2.69
CA THR A 124 5.30 -13.28 1.95
C THR A 124 6.08 -14.46 2.55
N GLY A 125 5.69 -14.97 3.72
CA GLY A 125 6.45 -15.96 4.48
C GLY A 125 7.80 -15.45 5.01
N LYS A 126 8.16 -14.20 4.76
CA LYS A 126 9.43 -13.58 5.18
C LYS A 126 9.20 -12.87 6.51
N LYS A 127 9.97 -13.24 7.54
CA LYS A 127 9.90 -12.60 8.86
C LYS A 127 10.01 -11.08 8.75
N ALA A 128 9.09 -10.40 9.42
CA ALA A 128 9.13 -8.96 9.58
C ALA A 128 10.05 -8.60 10.75
N ASP A 129 10.94 -7.64 10.54
CA ASP A 129 11.95 -7.21 11.53
C ASP A 129 11.37 -6.32 12.66
N PHE A 130 10.04 -6.42 12.89
CA PHE A 130 9.30 -5.58 13.84
C PHE A 130 8.96 -6.30 15.16
N SER A 131 9.58 -7.45 15.42
CA SER A 131 9.28 -8.32 16.57
C SER A 131 9.59 -7.68 17.94
N GLU A 132 10.42 -6.65 17.98
CA GLU A 132 10.82 -5.96 19.22
C GLU A 132 9.94 -4.73 19.56
N GLU A 133 9.03 -4.32 18.67
CA GLU A 133 8.18 -3.16 18.94
C GLU A 133 7.12 -3.45 20.00
N THR A 134 7.08 -2.58 21.00
CA THR A 134 6.07 -2.66 22.06
C THR A 134 4.69 -2.19 21.59
N LYS A 135 3.64 -2.60 22.29
CA LYS A 135 2.28 -2.11 22.05
C LYS A 135 2.16 -0.60 22.23
N GLU A 136 2.92 -0.04 23.19
CA GLU A 136 2.97 1.39 23.47
C GLU A 136 3.58 2.19 22.33
N GLU A 137 4.63 1.68 21.69
CA GLU A 137 5.26 2.29 20.52
C GLU A 137 4.30 2.29 19.32
N ARG A 138 3.64 1.17 19.06
CA ARG A 138 2.61 1.07 18.02
C ARG A 138 1.44 2.03 18.30
N ALA A 139 1.01 2.18 19.56
CA ALA A 139 -0.03 3.13 19.93
C ALA A 139 0.41 4.58 19.69
N LYS A 140 1.65 4.95 20.01
CA LYS A 140 2.21 6.28 19.72
C LYS A 140 2.23 6.56 18.22
N MET A 141 2.66 5.61 17.39
CA MET A 141 2.59 5.75 15.94
C MET A 141 1.14 5.89 15.45
N GLY A 142 0.22 5.09 15.99
CA GLY A 142 -1.20 5.19 15.64
C GLY A 142 -1.79 6.57 15.93
N MET A 143 -1.39 7.21 17.03
CA MET A 143 -1.85 8.56 17.40
C MET A 143 -1.49 9.62 16.33
N VAL A 144 -0.37 9.46 15.62
CA VAL A 144 0.03 10.35 14.52
C VAL A 144 -1.02 10.34 13.40
N PHE A 145 -1.64 9.21 13.15
CA PHE A 145 -2.70 9.03 12.15
C PHE A 145 -4.12 9.15 12.72
N GLY A 146 -4.27 9.55 13.98
CA GLY A 146 -5.57 9.57 14.64
C GLY A 146 -6.22 8.19 14.73
N LEU A 147 -5.41 7.13 14.92
CA LEU A 147 -5.84 5.75 15.02
C LEU A 147 -5.73 5.25 16.45
N GLU A 148 -6.76 4.55 16.90
CA GLU A 148 -6.74 3.80 18.14
C GLU A 148 -6.30 2.35 17.91
N PRO A 149 -5.69 1.69 18.92
CA PRO A 149 -5.40 0.27 18.89
C PRO A 149 -6.66 -0.54 18.53
N PRO A 150 -6.52 -1.55 17.64
CA PRO A 150 -7.66 -2.35 17.22
C PRO A 150 -8.20 -3.23 18.35
N LYS A 151 -9.51 -3.46 18.33
CA LYS A 151 -10.18 -4.42 19.23
C LYS A 151 -10.33 -5.82 18.61
N THR A 152 -10.03 -5.94 17.32
CA THR A 152 -10.17 -7.17 16.53
C THR A 152 -8.84 -7.56 15.92
N ASP A 153 -8.70 -8.82 15.54
CA ASP A 153 -7.55 -9.32 14.81
C ASP A 153 -7.51 -8.72 13.40
N LEU A 154 -6.51 -7.86 13.15
CA LEU A 154 -6.32 -7.24 11.86
C LEU A 154 -5.75 -8.21 10.81
N LEU A 155 -5.05 -9.26 11.23
CA LEU A 155 -4.49 -10.25 10.31
C LEU A 155 -5.57 -11.14 9.69
N ALA A 156 -6.75 -11.23 10.30
CA ALA A 156 -7.84 -12.07 9.79
C ALA A 156 -8.32 -11.66 8.40
N VAL A 157 -8.15 -10.38 8.02
CA VAL A 157 -8.58 -9.88 6.69
C VAL A 157 -7.53 -10.07 5.61
N VAL A 158 -6.25 -10.26 5.98
CA VAL A 158 -5.15 -10.44 5.02
C VAL A 158 -5.25 -11.81 4.37
N LYS A 159 -5.44 -11.83 3.06
CA LYS A 159 -5.60 -13.06 2.27
C LYS A 159 -5.10 -12.83 0.85
N GLU A 160 -4.78 -13.90 0.15
CA GLU A 160 -4.53 -13.83 -1.29
C GLU A 160 -5.76 -13.31 -2.03
N ALA A 161 -5.54 -12.41 -2.99
CA ALA A 161 -6.59 -11.80 -3.80
C ALA A 161 -6.70 -12.55 -5.12
N GLU A 162 -7.38 -13.70 -5.09
CA GLU A 162 -7.54 -14.59 -6.25
C GLU A 162 -8.26 -13.91 -7.42
N GLU A 163 -9.04 -12.85 -7.13
CA GLU A 163 -9.74 -12.04 -8.12
C GLU A 163 -8.81 -11.11 -8.92
N ILE A 164 -7.56 -10.89 -8.46
CA ILE A 164 -6.56 -10.05 -9.11
C ILE A 164 -5.49 -10.96 -9.72
N ARG A 165 -5.42 -10.98 -11.04
CA ARG A 165 -4.38 -11.72 -11.75
C ARG A 165 -3.21 -10.80 -12.08
N ILE A 166 -2.00 -11.24 -11.83
CA ILE A 166 -0.78 -10.53 -12.13
C ILE A 166 -0.04 -11.27 -13.25
N PHE A 167 0.27 -10.54 -14.31
CA PHE A 167 0.98 -11.05 -15.48
C PHE A 167 2.37 -10.43 -15.56
N ALA A 168 3.32 -11.16 -16.12
CA ALA A 168 4.70 -10.68 -16.28
C ALA A 168 4.86 -9.76 -17.51
N SER A 169 3.94 -9.79 -18.46
CA SER A 169 3.99 -8.95 -19.65
C SER A 169 2.60 -8.58 -20.16
N GLN A 170 2.54 -7.48 -20.92
CA GLN A 170 1.32 -7.09 -21.62
C GLN A 170 0.90 -8.14 -22.65
N THR A 171 1.87 -8.80 -23.30
CA THR A 171 1.59 -9.85 -24.28
C THR A 171 0.88 -11.04 -23.66
N GLU A 172 1.21 -11.39 -22.39
CA GLU A 172 0.49 -12.44 -21.67
C GLU A 172 -0.96 -12.03 -21.37
N VAL A 173 -1.20 -10.75 -21.00
CA VAL A 173 -2.56 -10.24 -20.81
C VAL A 173 -3.35 -10.34 -22.12
N GLU A 174 -2.80 -9.85 -23.24
CA GLU A 174 -3.43 -9.88 -24.53
C GLU A 174 -3.74 -11.32 -24.96
N ALA A 175 -2.78 -12.24 -24.84
CA ALA A 175 -2.97 -13.65 -25.19
C ALA A 175 -4.08 -14.32 -24.37
N GLU A 176 -4.21 -14.00 -23.09
CA GLU A 176 -5.25 -14.56 -22.21
C GLU A 176 -6.65 -14.06 -22.58
N TYR A 177 -6.79 -12.80 -23.00
CA TYR A 177 -8.08 -12.18 -23.32
C TYR A 177 -8.48 -12.22 -24.80
N GLU A 178 -7.54 -12.45 -25.72
CA GLU A 178 -7.85 -12.70 -27.13
C GLU A 178 -8.35 -14.14 -27.39
N LEU A 179 -8.12 -15.05 -26.44
CA LEU A 179 -8.60 -16.44 -26.51
C LEU A 179 -10.02 -16.63 -25.94
N LEU A 180 -10.65 -15.56 -25.45
CA LEU A 180 -12.04 -15.52 -24.96
C LEU A 180 -12.96 -14.83 -25.95
#